data_e9f615727243f81144629fb1058199ea
#
_entry.id   e9f615727243f81144629fb1058199ea
#
_cell.length_a   1.000
_cell.length_b   1.000
_cell.length_c   1.000
_cell.angle_alpha   90.00
_cell.angle_beta   90.00
_cell.angle_gamma   90.00
#
_symmetry.space_group_name_H-M   'P 1'
#
loop_
_entity.id
_entity.type
_entity.pdbx_description
1 polymer ?
#
loop_
_entity_poly.entity_id
_entity_poly.type
_entity_poly.pdbx_seq_one_letter_code
_entity_poly.pdbx_strand_id
1 'polypeptide(L)'
;MAQAQRKKKEEVKNSRKTFLIIGAAVLLAAAIAIGFSGGSDDTTTQPRTTVEGEVASGEFQPVIVDGDVLSPLGDGNGNPAMDTAMGKTAPTLNGYTFAGNPVSITPGASAQPIMLVFLAHWCPHCNREVPRLIDWKELGLVPEGLRVIGVTTASRNDQANWPPSDWIEEMKWPFEVFVDSEAGDAANAYGVDGFPFIAMVNAEGKIVGRHSGELELADLDAFVKDSLAISFTN
;
A
#
# COMPACT_ATOMS: atom_id res chain seq x y z
N MET A 1 -35.88 -20.57 34.52
CA MET A 1 -34.70 -20.01 33.86
C MET A 1 -33.43 -20.89 33.92
N ALA A 2 -33.32 -21.84 34.87
CA ALA A 2 -32.13 -22.69 35.01
C ALA A 2 -32.00 -23.86 34.00
N GLN A 3 -33.08 -24.33 33.40
CA GLN A 3 -33.04 -25.45 32.44
C GLN A 3 -32.56 -25.04 31.01
N ALA A 4 -32.79 -23.78 30.59
CA ALA A 4 -32.35 -23.28 29.30
C ALA A 4 -30.84 -23.06 29.23
N GLN A 5 -30.20 -22.73 30.34
CA GLN A 5 -28.74 -22.55 30.39
C GLN A 5 -27.96 -23.88 30.42
N ARG A 6 -28.56 -24.97 30.87
CA ARG A 6 -27.92 -26.31 30.82
C ARG A 6 -27.87 -26.90 29.41
N LYS A 7 -28.92 -26.69 28.59
CA LYS A 7 -28.94 -27.16 27.21
C LYS A 7 -27.88 -26.46 26.33
N LYS A 8 -27.64 -25.17 26.52
CA LYS A 8 -26.67 -24.41 25.76
C LYS A 8 -25.21 -24.77 26.06
N LYS A 9 -24.93 -25.30 27.26
CA LYS A 9 -23.60 -25.77 27.66
C LYS A 9 -23.26 -27.16 27.14
N GLU A 10 -24.27 -27.99 26.87
CA GLU A 10 -24.04 -29.33 26.30
C GLU A 10 -23.84 -29.30 24.80
N GLU A 11 -24.52 -28.41 24.07
CA GLU A 11 -24.32 -28.26 22.62
C GLU A 11 -22.92 -27.75 22.24
N VAL A 12 -22.35 -26.81 23.04
CA VAL A 12 -21.00 -26.29 22.83
C VAL A 12 -19.91 -27.33 23.09
N LYS A 13 -20.19 -28.33 23.96
CA LYS A 13 -19.22 -29.37 24.30
C LYS A 13 -19.14 -30.48 23.24
N ASN A 14 -20.19 -30.69 22.45
CA ASN A 14 -20.24 -31.73 21.43
C ASN A 14 -19.64 -31.28 20.10
N SER A 15 -19.61 -29.97 19.84
CA SER A 15 -19.02 -29.40 18.60
C SER A 15 -17.48 -29.44 18.56
N ARG A 16 -16.83 -29.68 19.71
CA ARG A 16 -15.35 -29.73 19.79
C ARG A 16 -14.72 -31.09 19.56
N LYS A 17 -15.51 -32.15 19.35
CA LYS A 17 -15.02 -33.51 19.15
C LYS A 17 -15.02 -34.05 17.74
N THR A 18 -15.50 -33.31 16.76
CA THR A 18 -15.65 -33.79 15.37
C THR A 18 -14.61 -33.25 14.38
N PHE A 19 -13.61 -32.49 14.84
CA PHE A 19 -12.57 -31.92 13.95
C PHE A 19 -11.16 -32.50 14.15
N LEU A 20 -11.05 -33.73 14.63
CA LEU A 20 -9.76 -34.39 14.82
C LEU A 20 -9.74 -35.80 14.22
N ILE A 21 -10.01 -35.97 12.95
CA ILE A 21 -9.58 -37.12 12.15
C ILE A 21 -9.81 -36.76 10.66
N ILE A 22 -8.85 -36.11 10.00
CA ILE A 22 -8.49 -36.27 8.58
C ILE A 22 -7.17 -35.48 8.43
N GLY A 23 -6.08 -36.19 8.54
CA GLY A 23 -4.76 -35.61 8.39
C GLY A 23 -3.69 -36.69 8.46
N ALA A 24 -3.69 -37.65 7.55
CA ALA A 24 -2.52 -38.48 7.30
C ALA A 24 -2.77 -39.27 5.99
N ALA A 25 -2.10 -38.85 4.94
CA ALA A 25 -1.58 -39.70 3.87
C ALA A 25 -1.46 -38.88 2.57
N VAL A 26 -0.26 -38.42 2.29
CA VAL A 26 0.43 -38.52 1.01
C VAL A 26 1.87 -38.10 1.24
N LEU A 27 2.71 -39.09 1.52
CA LEU A 27 4.16 -39.01 1.30
C LEU A 27 4.50 -40.06 0.26
N LEU A 28 5.48 -39.77 -0.56
CA LEU A 28 6.26 -40.59 -1.49
C LEU A 28 5.98 -40.39 -2.98
N ALA A 29 6.88 -39.61 -3.61
CA ALA A 29 7.81 -40.19 -4.58
C ALA A 29 8.77 -39.08 -5.09
N ALA A 30 9.97 -39.05 -4.54
CA ALA A 30 11.13 -38.39 -5.14
C ALA A 30 11.94 -39.44 -5.87
N ALA A 31 12.15 -39.31 -7.15
CA ALA A 31 13.15 -40.07 -7.89
C ALA A 31 14.22 -39.12 -8.44
N ILE A 32 15.42 -39.39 -8.00
CA ILE A 32 16.71 -38.81 -8.34
C ILE A 32 17.07 -39.09 -9.80
N ALA A 33 17.51 -38.08 -10.53
CA ALA A 33 18.34 -38.26 -11.71
C ALA A 33 19.51 -37.29 -11.64
N ILE A 34 20.67 -37.80 -11.25
CA ILE A 34 21.99 -37.16 -11.35
C ILE A 34 22.51 -37.40 -12.75
N GLY A 35 22.68 -36.36 -13.53
CA GLY A 35 23.40 -36.37 -14.80
C GLY A 35 24.46 -35.30 -14.79
N PHE A 36 25.70 -35.74 -14.63
CA PHE A 36 26.91 -34.92 -14.69
C PHE A 36 27.35 -34.78 -16.16
N SER A 37 27.44 -33.57 -16.68
CA SER A 37 28.36 -33.29 -17.82
C SER A 37 28.69 -31.79 -17.82
N GLY A 38 29.99 -31.52 -17.80
CA GLY A 38 30.53 -30.17 -17.68
C GLY A 38 30.58 -29.43 -19.02
N GLY A 39 30.82 -28.14 -18.92
CA GLY A 39 31.13 -27.24 -20.04
C GLY A 39 30.89 -25.78 -19.67
N SER A 40 31.92 -25.05 -19.65
CA SER A 40 32.22 -23.67 -19.29
C SER A 40 31.33 -22.55 -19.84
N ASP A 41 31.37 -21.48 -19.10
CA ASP A 41 31.33 -20.06 -19.46
C ASP A 41 30.00 -19.33 -19.72
N ASP A 42 29.83 -18.39 -18.83
CA ASP A 42 29.46 -16.99 -19.00
C ASP A 42 27.99 -16.55 -18.94
N THR A 43 27.85 -15.47 -18.17
CA THR A 43 26.73 -14.54 -18.08
C THR A 43 25.55 -15.01 -17.22
N THR A 44 25.73 -14.79 -15.93
CA THR A 44 24.68 -14.92 -14.92
C THR A 44 23.60 -13.85 -15.13
N THR A 45 22.64 -14.14 -16.00
CA THR A 45 21.31 -13.55 -15.91
C THR A 45 20.53 -14.42 -14.94
N GLN A 46 20.43 -13.99 -13.70
CA GLN A 46 19.54 -14.66 -12.75
C GLN A 46 18.10 -14.59 -13.28
N PRO A 47 17.41 -15.73 -13.42
CA PRO A 47 15.98 -15.69 -13.70
C PRO A 47 15.31 -15.07 -12.48
N ARG A 48 14.61 -13.95 -12.71
CA ARG A 48 13.68 -13.36 -11.76
C ARG A 48 12.64 -14.42 -11.44
N THR A 49 12.77 -15.05 -10.28
CA THR A 49 11.75 -16.00 -9.79
C THR A 49 10.51 -15.16 -9.48
N THR A 50 9.57 -15.16 -10.39
CA THR A 50 8.19 -14.77 -10.08
C THR A 50 7.68 -15.80 -9.08
N VAL A 51 7.58 -15.43 -7.83
CA VAL A 51 6.86 -16.22 -6.83
C VAL A 51 5.39 -16.03 -7.14
N GLU A 52 4.84 -16.89 -8.00
CA GLU A 52 3.39 -17.11 -8.10
C GLU A 52 2.96 -17.90 -6.86
N GLY A 53 2.91 -17.21 -5.72
CA GLY A 53 2.25 -17.67 -4.53
C GLY A 53 1.05 -16.78 -4.32
N GLU A 54 -0.14 -17.35 -4.18
CA GLU A 54 -1.32 -16.64 -3.73
C GLU A 54 -0.97 -15.97 -2.39
N VAL A 55 -0.91 -14.63 -2.38
CA VAL A 55 -0.59 -13.88 -1.17
C VAL A 55 -1.84 -13.86 -0.31
N ALA A 56 -1.71 -14.31 0.93
CA ALA A 56 -2.81 -14.33 1.88
C ALA A 56 -3.30 -12.89 2.17
N SER A 57 -4.58 -12.75 2.49
CA SER A 57 -5.13 -11.50 3.02
C SER A 57 -4.43 -11.12 4.33
N GLY A 58 -4.22 -9.83 4.57
CA GLY A 58 -3.56 -9.37 5.78
C GLY A 58 -3.41 -7.86 5.87
N GLU A 59 -3.12 -7.41 7.07
CA GLU A 59 -2.96 -5.99 7.43
C GLU A 59 -1.58 -5.42 7.06
N PHE A 60 -0.65 -6.30 6.73
CA PHE A 60 0.66 -6.01 6.16
C PHE A 60 0.84 -6.87 4.93
N GLN A 61 1.40 -6.32 3.89
CA GLN A 61 1.63 -7.02 2.64
C GLN A 61 3.09 -6.85 2.19
N PRO A 62 3.67 -7.84 1.50
CA PRO A 62 5.00 -7.67 0.96
C PRO A 62 5.01 -6.57 -0.10
N VAL A 63 6.01 -5.71 -0.04
CA VAL A 63 6.24 -4.61 -1.00
C VAL A 63 7.59 -4.79 -1.67
N ILE A 64 7.59 -4.70 -2.98
CA ILE A 64 8.81 -4.65 -3.79
C ILE A 64 8.95 -3.23 -4.32
N VAL A 65 10.04 -2.58 -3.96
CA VAL A 65 10.42 -1.25 -4.43
C VAL A 65 11.44 -1.40 -5.56
N ASP A 66 11.22 -0.70 -6.67
CA ASP A 66 12.18 -0.63 -7.78
C ASP A 66 12.45 0.84 -8.12
N GLY A 67 13.71 1.23 -8.18
CA GLY A 67 14.16 2.60 -8.34
C GLY A 67 14.79 3.19 -7.08
N ASP A 68 15.16 4.47 -7.17
CA ASP A 68 15.85 5.18 -6.09
C ASP A 68 14.86 5.61 -4.98
N VAL A 69 15.26 5.40 -3.73
CA VAL A 69 14.54 5.90 -2.56
C VAL A 69 14.66 7.43 -2.52
N LEU A 70 13.53 8.10 -2.31
CA LEU A 70 13.48 9.56 -2.19
C LEU A 70 13.91 10.00 -0.79
N SER A 71 14.62 11.12 -0.72
CA SER A 71 14.95 11.73 0.58
C SER A 71 13.67 12.09 1.34
N PRO A 72 13.66 12.04 2.67
CA PRO A 72 12.56 12.59 3.46
C PRO A 72 12.26 14.04 3.06
N LEU A 73 10.98 14.44 3.16
CA LEU A 73 10.57 15.81 2.80
C LEU A 73 11.25 16.85 3.71
N GLY A 74 11.44 16.49 4.99
CA GLY A 74 12.12 17.33 5.96
C GLY A 74 11.40 18.66 6.23
N ASP A 75 12.16 19.66 6.62
CA ASP A 75 11.63 20.99 6.98
C ASP A 75 11.12 21.80 5.76
N GLY A 76 11.20 21.21 4.57
CA GLY A 76 10.70 21.83 3.33
C GLY A 76 9.20 22.10 3.33
N ASN A 77 8.45 21.39 4.16
CA ASN A 77 7.03 21.54 4.49
C ASN A 77 6.16 22.02 3.32
N GLY A 78 6.22 21.27 2.22
CA GLY A 78 5.45 21.58 1.01
C GLY A 78 5.99 22.73 0.16
N ASN A 79 7.15 23.29 0.48
CA ASN A 79 7.83 24.25 -0.40
C ASN A 79 8.56 23.49 -1.52
N PRO A 80 8.05 23.48 -2.77
CA PRO A 80 8.66 22.72 -3.87
C PRO A 80 10.12 23.11 -4.13
N ALA A 81 10.50 24.35 -3.82
CA ALA A 81 11.88 24.85 -4.01
C ALA A 81 12.89 24.23 -3.03
N MET A 82 12.40 23.67 -1.92
CA MET A 82 13.23 23.02 -0.88
C MET A 82 13.14 21.50 -0.92
N ASP A 83 12.19 20.92 -1.64
CA ASP A 83 12.05 19.48 -1.77
C ASP A 83 13.06 18.92 -2.79
N THR A 84 14.05 18.21 -2.29
CA THR A 84 15.11 17.61 -3.12
C THR A 84 14.62 16.44 -4.00
N ALA A 85 13.39 15.98 -3.83
CA ALA A 85 12.79 14.95 -4.68
C ALA A 85 12.10 15.52 -5.92
N MET A 86 11.86 16.83 -5.98
CA MET A 86 11.21 17.46 -7.14
C MET A 86 11.95 17.14 -8.42
N GLY A 87 11.21 16.67 -9.43
CA GLY A 87 11.73 16.26 -10.74
C GLY A 87 12.45 14.92 -10.78
N LYS A 88 12.67 14.26 -9.63
CA LYS A 88 13.20 12.89 -9.62
C LYS A 88 12.16 11.90 -10.12
N THR A 89 12.64 10.79 -10.67
CA THR A 89 11.77 9.65 -11.01
C THR A 89 11.23 9.05 -9.73
N ALA A 90 9.92 8.89 -9.64
CA ALA A 90 9.27 8.23 -8.53
C ALA A 90 9.56 6.71 -8.55
N PRO A 91 9.81 6.08 -7.40
CA PRO A 91 10.00 4.63 -7.35
C PRO A 91 8.72 3.87 -7.72
N THR A 92 8.90 2.72 -8.35
CA THR A 92 7.83 1.75 -8.61
C THR A 92 7.56 0.94 -7.36
N LEU A 93 6.28 0.72 -7.06
CA LEU A 93 5.84 -0.15 -5.98
C LEU A 93 5.04 -1.32 -6.56
N ASN A 94 5.41 -2.53 -6.20
CA ASN A 94 4.62 -3.73 -6.44
C ASN A 94 4.26 -4.35 -5.10
N GLY A 95 2.98 -4.56 -4.87
CA GLY A 95 2.45 -5.07 -3.61
C GLY A 95 1.01 -5.54 -3.77
N TYR A 96 0.22 -5.42 -2.72
CA TYR A 96 -1.11 -6.04 -2.67
C TYR A 96 -2.11 -5.17 -1.92
N THR A 97 -3.39 -5.45 -2.13
CA THR A 97 -4.49 -4.98 -1.27
C THR A 97 -4.57 -5.83 0.00
N PHE A 98 -5.42 -5.46 0.96
CA PHE A 98 -5.72 -6.28 2.15
C PHE A 98 -6.21 -7.69 1.80
N ALA A 99 -6.91 -7.85 0.67
CA ALA A 99 -7.41 -9.14 0.20
C ALA A 99 -6.35 -9.99 -0.53
N GLY A 100 -5.10 -9.50 -0.65
CA GLY A 100 -4.03 -10.19 -1.38
C GLY A 100 -4.08 -10.01 -2.89
N ASN A 101 -4.93 -9.12 -3.42
CA ASN A 101 -4.95 -8.83 -4.84
C ASN A 101 -3.73 -7.98 -5.23
N PRO A 102 -3.01 -8.30 -6.32
CA PRO A 102 -1.82 -7.56 -6.71
C PRO A 102 -2.15 -6.13 -7.15
N VAL A 103 -1.33 -5.20 -6.72
CA VAL A 103 -1.37 -3.78 -7.12
C VAL A 103 0.01 -3.36 -7.58
N SER A 104 0.10 -2.79 -8.78
CA SER A 104 1.33 -2.19 -9.29
C SER A 104 1.16 -0.68 -9.48
N ILE A 105 2.11 0.07 -8.95
CA ILE A 105 2.22 1.51 -9.08
C ILE A 105 3.51 1.77 -9.84
N THR A 106 3.40 1.93 -11.16
CA THR A 106 4.54 2.11 -12.06
C THR A 106 4.47 3.50 -12.68
N PRO A 107 5.12 4.49 -12.05
CA PRO A 107 5.12 5.87 -12.53
C PRO A 107 5.60 5.99 -13.97
N GLY A 108 4.88 6.76 -14.78
CA GLY A 108 5.21 6.99 -16.20
C GLY A 108 4.78 5.89 -17.18
N ALA A 109 4.45 4.68 -16.71
CA ALA A 109 4.15 3.55 -17.60
C ALA A 109 2.85 3.72 -18.41
N SER A 110 1.85 4.38 -17.84
CA SER A 110 0.54 4.61 -18.48
C SER A 110 0.33 6.05 -18.94
N ALA A 111 1.34 6.91 -18.83
CA ALA A 111 1.21 8.35 -19.03
C ALA A 111 0.06 8.99 -18.21
N GLN A 112 -0.23 8.40 -17.05
CA GLN A 112 -1.28 8.82 -16.13
C GLN A 112 -0.64 9.41 -14.88
N PRO A 113 -1.03 10.62 -14.44
CA PRO A 113 -0.57 11.16 -13.18
C PRO A 113 -1.12 10.35 -12.00
N ILE A 114 -0.35 10.29 -10.92
CA ILE A 114 -0.67 9.50 -9.74
C ILE A 114 -0.58 10.39 -8.50
N MET A 115 -1.56 10.26 -7.60
CA MET A 115 -1.54 10.80 -6.25
C MET A 115 -1.48 9.64 -5.26
N LEU A 116 -0.41 9.53 -4.51
CA LEU A 116 -0.29 8.60 -3.39
C LEU A 116 -0.61 9.35 -2.09
N VAL A 117 -1.50 8.76 -1.29
CA VAL A 117 -1.87 9.30 0.02
C VAL A 117 -1.48 8.27 1.08
N PHE A 118 -0.41 8.54 1.82
CA PHE A 118 0.07 7.66 2.89
C PHE A 118 -0.70 7.96 4.18
N LEU A 119 -1.33 6.92 4.71
CA LEU A 119 -2.28 7.03 5.81
C LEU A 119 -1.94 6.02 6.92
N ALA A 120 -1.93 6.47 8.16
CA ALA A 120 -1.85 5.62 9.33
C ALA A 120 -3.20 5.63 10.08
N HIS A 121 -3.81 4.45 10.28
CA HIS A 121 -5.16 4.30 10.86
C HIS A 121 -5.32 4.95 12.24
N TRP A 122 -4.25 4.95 13.03
CA TRP A 122 -4.21 5.52 14.37
C TRP A 122 -3.96 7.03 14.42
N CYS A 123 -3.54 7.64 13.29
CA CYS A 123 -3.17 9.05 13.24
C CYS A 123 -4.42 9.96 13.27
N PRO A 124 -4.55 10.87 14.27
CA PRO A 124 -5.71 11.78 14.32
C PRO A 124 -5.80 12.72 13.12
N HIS A 125 -4.67 13.10 12.53
CA HIS A 125 -4.62 13.94 11.34
C HIS A 125 -5.16 13.19 10.11
N CYS A 126 -4.82 11.90 9.93
CA CYS A 126 -5.38 11.07 8.87
C CYS A 126 -6.90 10.92 9.01
N ASN A 127 -7.39 10.75 10.23
CA ASN A 127 -8.83 10.63 10.51
C ASN A 127 -9.61 11.91 10.15
N ARG A 128 -8.97 13.08 10.09
CA ARG A 128 -9.57 14.33 9.62
C ARG A 128 -9.38 14.57 8.13
N GLU A 129 -8.26 14.09 7.58
CA GLU A 129 -7.94 14.25 6.15
C GLU A 129 -8.81 13.35 5.26
N VAL A 130 -9.05 12.09 5.66
CA VAL A 130 -9.83 11.15 4.85
C VAL A 130 -11.23 11.68 4.49
N PRO A 131 -12.03 12.25 5.41
CA PRO A 131 -13.30 12.89 5.04
C PRO A 131 -13.16 14.00 3.99
N ARG A 132 -12.10 14.82 4.06
CA ARG A 132 -11.86 15.88 3.08
C ARG A 132 -11.57 15.32 1.68
N LEU A 133 -10.81 14.22 1.60
CA LEU A 133 -10.55 13.52 0.35
C LEU A 133 -11.82 12.90 -0.24
N ILE A 134 -12.72 12.42 0.61
CA ILE A 134 -14.04 11.93 0.21
C ILE A 134 -14.87 13.08 -0.35
N ASP A 135 -14.98 14.20 0.39
CA ASP A 135 -15.70 15.40 -0.06
C ASP A 135 -15.13 15.94 -1.39
N TRP A 136 -13.79 15.94 -1.54
CA TRP A 136 -13.11 16.34 -2.77
C TRP A 136 -13.53 15.49 -3.96
N LYS A 137 -13.69 14.19 -3.78
CA LYS A 137 -14.20 13.28 -4.81
C LYS A 137 -15.69 13.51 -5.09
N GLU A 138 -16.52 13.59 -4.03
CA GLU A 138 -17.97 13.74 -4.16
C GLU A 138 -18.37 15.06 -4.83
N LEU A 139 -17.58 16.11 -4.62
CA LEU A 139 -17.74 17.40 -5.29
C LEU A 139 -17.25 17.41 -6.74
N GLY A 140 -16.68 16.29 -7.24
CA GLY A 140 -16.17 16.20 -8.61
C GLY A 140 -14.92 17.04 -8.86
N LEU A 141 -14.13 17.32 -7.82
CA LEU A 141 -12.92 18.14 -7.89
C LEU A 141 -11.68 17.33 -8.32
N VAL A 142 -11.73 16.00 -8.24
CA VAL A 142 -10.64 15.11 -8.68
C VAL A 142 -10.38 15.34 -10.18
N PRO A 143 -9.16 15.73 -10.57
CA PRO A 143 -8.83 15.93 -11.98
C PRO A 143 -9.06 14.66 -12.82
N GLU A 144 -9.59 14.83 -14.02
CA GLU A 144 -9.79 13.71 -14.93
C GLU A 144 -8.45 13.04 -15.25
N GLY A 145 -8.43 11.72 -15.22
CA GLY A 145 -7.23 10.93 -15.47
C GLY A 145 -6.26 10.82 -14.29
N LEU A 146 -6.48 11.51 -13.17
CA LEU A 146 -5.65 11.35 -11.98
C LEU A 146 -6.00 10.01 -11.27
N ARG A 147 -5.00 9.14 -11.12
CA ARG A 147 -5.12 7.92 -10.31
C ARG A 147 -4.78 8.24 -8.85
N VAL A 148 -5.74 8.02 -7.96
CA VAL A 148 -5.56 8.25 -6.52
C VAL A 148 -5.47 6.90 -5.80
N ILE A 149 -4.46 6.73 -4.94
CA ILE A 149 -4.20 5.48 -4.21
C ILE A 149 -3.91 5.81 -2.75
N GLY A 150 -4.71 5.25 -1.84
CA GLY A 150 -4.40 5.26 -0.42
C GLY A 150 -3.37 4.18 -0.09
N VAL A 151 -2.25 4.57 0.49
CA VAL A 151 -1.23 3.65 0.99
C VAL A 151 -1.38 3.54 2.50
N THR A 152 -1.91 2.42 3.00
CA THR A 152 -2.00 2.17 4.43
C THR A 152 -0.64 1.74 4.94
N THR A 153 -0.06 2.52 5.85
CA THR A 153 1.31 2.32 6.32
C THR A 153 1.43 2.56 7.83
N ALA A 154 2.59 2.26 8.40
CA ALA A 154 2.87 2.41 9.83
C ALA A 154 1.78 1.78 10.73
N SER A 155 1.16 0.72 10.26
CA SER A 155 0.06 0.05 10.95
C SER A 155 0.53 -0.58 12.25
N ARG A 156 -0.28 -0.49 13.31
CA ARG A 156 0.09 -0.90 14.67
C ARG A 156 -1.12 -1.51 15.37
N ASN A 157 -1.00 -2.76 15.79
CA ASN A 157 -2.08 -3.53 16.42
C ASN A 157 -2.40 -3.09 17.85
N ASP A 158 -1.56 -2.27 18.46
CA ASP A 158 -1.72 -1.68 19.80
C ASP A 158 -2.35 -0.27 19.77
N GLN A 159 -2.73 0.22 18.60
CA GLN A 159 -3.27 1.57 18.41
C GLN A 159 -4.76 1.57 18.06
N ALA A 160 -5.38 2.76 18.16
CA ALA A 160 -6.78 2.97 17.79
C ALA A 160 -7.05 2.64 16.31
N ASN A 161 -8.30 2.31 16.00
CA ASN A 161 -8.78 1.99 14.65
C ASN A 161 -8.07 0.78 13.99
N TRP A 162 -7.60 -0.15 14.80
CA TRP A 162 -7.10 -1.43 14.31
C TRP A 162 -8.27 -2.41 14.06
N PRO A 163 -8.27 -3.18 13.00
CA PRO A 163 -7.25 -3.24 11.94
C PRO A 163 -7.45 -2.15 10.87
N PRO A 164 -6.37 -1.75 10.13
CA PRO A 164 -6.47 -0.74 9.08
C PRO A 164 -7.43 -1.12 7.94
N SER A 165 -7.65 -2.39 7.65
CA SER A 165 -8.66 -2.84 6.69
C SER A 165 -10.07 -2.40 7.07
N ASP A 166 -10.48 -2.63 8.34
CA ASP A 166 -11.79 -2.21 8.84
C ASP A 166 -11.90 -0.68 8.88
N TRP A 167 -10.82 0.01 9.30
CA TRP A 167 -10.78 1.46 9.33
C TRP A 167 -11.02 2.09 7.95
N ILE A 168 -10.35 1.61 6.90
CA ILE A 168 -10.54 2.09 5.52
C ILE A 168 -11.98 1.85 5.04
N GLU A 169 -12.57 0.71 5.39
CA GLU A 169 -13.96 0.38 5.06
C GLU A 169 -14.95 1.29 5.82
N GLU A 170 -14.76 1.46 7.13
CA GLU A 170 -15.59 2.33 7.97
C GLU A 170 -15.54 3.80 7.51
N MET A 171 -14.35 4.28 7.13
CA MET A 171 -14.15 5.60 6.56
C MET A 171 -14.74 5.74 5.15
N LYS A 172 -15.15 4.63 4.50
CA LYS A 172 -15.67 4.61 3.12
C LYS A 172 -14.70 5.20 2.11
N TRP A 173 -13.43 4.85 2.25
CA TRP A 173 -12.38 5.29 1.33
C TRP A 173 -12.76 5.01 -0.13
N PRO A 174 -12.84 6.01 -1.02
CA PRO A 174 -13.46 5.85 -2.32
C PRO A 174 -12.48 5.56 -3.46
N PHE A 175 -11.20 5.38 -3.15
CA PHE A 175 -10.14 5.17 -4.14
C PHE A 175 -9.48 3.80 -3.98
N GLU A 176 -8.48 3.51 -4.80
CA GLU A 176 -7.67 2.31 -4.68
C GLU A 176 -6.91 2.25 -3.33
N VAL A 177 -6.60 1.05 -2.88
CA VAL A 177 -5.81 0.81 -1.67
C VAL A 177 -4.58 -0.04 -2.00
N PHE A 178 -3.44 0.38 -1.48
CA PHE A 178 -2.19 -0.36 -1.44
C PHE A 178 -1.81 -0.56 0.03
N VAL A 179 -1.45 -1.78 0.41
CA VAL A 179 -1.06 -2.10 1.79
C VAL A 179 0.46 -2.16 1.89
N ASP A 180 1.02 -1.35 2.77
CA ASP A 180 2.46 -1.32 3.00
C ASP A 180 2.94 -2.53 3.80
N SER A 181 4.23 -2.79 3.77
CA SER A 181 4.87 -3.80 4.59
C SER A 181 4.92 -3.36 6.07
N GLU A 182 5.15 -4.30 6.96
CA GLU A 182 5.37 -4.02 8.38
C GLU A 182 6.57 -3.08 8.60
N ALA A 183 7.57 -3.14 7.72
CA ALA A 183 8.74 -2.27 7.73
C ALA A 183 8.48 -0.87 7.15
N GLY A 184 7.35 -0.64 6.47
CA GLY A 184 7.02 0.62 5.83
C GLY A 184 7.80 0.87 4.55
N ASP A 185 8.06 -0.17 3.75
CA ASP A 185 8.92 -0.07 2.57
C ASP A 185 8.41 0.94 1.54
N ALA A 186 7.08 1.00 1.32
CA ALA A 186 6.49 1.99 0.41
C ALA A 186 6.65 3.42 0.96
N ALA A 187 6.35 3.64 2.24
CA ALA A 187 6.51 4.94 2.87
C ALA A 187 7.97 5.41 2.86
N ASN A 188 8.89 4.51 3.19
CA ASN A 188 10.33 4.79 3.14
C ASN A 188 10.79 5.15 1.73
N ALA A 189 10.32 4.43 0.70
CA ALA A 189 10.67 4.68 -0.69
C ALA A 189 10.27 6.09 -1.16
N TYR A 190 9.14 6.60 -0.68
CA TYR A 190 8.64 7.94 -1.03
C TYR A 190 9.10 9.04 -0.07
N GLY A 191 9.94 8.73 0.92
CA GLY A 191 10.49 9.69 1.86
C GLY A 191 9.44 10.30 2.79
N VAL A 192 8.47 9.49 3.20
CA VAL A 192 7.39 9.88 4.13
C VAL A 192 7.98 10.17 5.50
N ASP A 193 7.73 11.34 6.05
CA ASP A 193 8.24 11.81 7.34
C ASP A 193 7.15 12.22 8.35
N GLY A 194 5.89 12.16 7.94
CA GLY A 194 4.73 12.44 8.76
C GLY A 194 3.44 11.95 8.12
N PHE A 195 2.31 12.02 8.82
CA PHE A 195 1.01 11.57 8.33
C PHE A 195 -0.09 12.59 8.58
N PRO A 196 -1.07 12.73 7.64
CA PRO A 196 -1.07 12.15 6.29
C PRO A 196 0.09 12.69 5.45
N PHE A 197 0.46 11.95 4.40
CA PHE A 197 1.47 12.41 3.46
C PHE A 197 0.96 12.22 2.04
N ILE A 198 1.14 13.22 1.19
CA ILE A 198 0.74 13.18 -0.21
C ILE A 198 1.99 13.27 -1.09
N ALA A 199 2.08 12.38 -2.09
CA ALA A 199 3.06 12.45 -3.15
C ALA A 199 2.35 12.52 -4.51
N MET A 200 2.62 13.58 -5.27
CA MET A 200 2.13 13.79 -6.62
C MET A 200 3.18 13.39 -7.64
N VAL A 201 2.79 12.56 -8.59
CA VAL A 201 3.64 12.09 -9.69
C VAL A 201 2.95 12.45 -11.01
N ASN A 202 3.68 13.09 -11.92
CA ASN A 202 3.14 13.46 -13.22
C ASN A 202 3.10 12.27 -14.21
N ALA A 203 2.56 12.53 -15.40
CA ALA A 203 2.43 11.52 -16.45
C ALA A 203 3.78 10.93 -16.93
N GLU A 204 4.87 11.66 -16.76
CA GLU A 204 6.23 11.22 -17.09
C GLU A 204 6.92 10.44 -15.95
N GLY A 205 6.20 10.21 -14.83
CA GLY A 205 6.71 9.50 -13.68
C GLY A 205 7.64 10.32 -12.78
N LYS A 206 7.54 11.66 -12.83
CA LYS A 206 8.35 12.55 -12.00
C LYS A 206 7.57 13.05 -10.80
N ILE A 207 8.25 13.20 -9.66
CA ILE A 207 7.70 13.87 -8.48
C ILE A 207 7.47 15.34 -8.83
N VAL A 208 6.22 15.79 -8.68
CA VAL A 208 5.79 17.17 -8.94
C VAL A 208 5.22 17.86 -7.69
N GLY A 209 5.07 17.15 -6.60
CA GLY A 209 4.67 17.73 -5.31
C GLY A 209 4.70 16.69 -4.21
N ARG A 210 5.10 17.12 -3.01
CA ARG A 210 4.94 16.33 -1.78
C ARG A 210 4.47 17.24 -0.66
N HIS A 211 3.59 16.71 0.19
CA HIS A 211 3.08 17.45 1.34
C HIS A 211 2.96 16.52 2.54
N SER A 212 3.37 16.99 3.71
CA SER A 212 3.24 16.30 5.00
C SER A 212 2.27 17.08 5.89
N GLY A 213 1.24 16.42 6.39
CA GLY A 213 0.20 17.03 7.23
C GLY A 213 -1.13 17.18 6.51
N GLU A 214 -2.10 17.74 7.25
CA GLU A 214 -3.47 17.98 6.75
C GLU A 214 -3.53 19.14 5.77
N LEU A 215 -4.45 19.03 4.81
CA LEU A 215 -4.86 20.12 3.93
C LEU A 215 -6.36 20.38 4.07
N GLU A 216 -6.76 21.63 4.21
CA GLU A 216 -8.16 21.97 4.03
C GLU A 216 -8.57 21.73 2.57
N LEU A 217 -9.85 21.49 2.32
CA LEU A 217 -10.36 21.09 0.99
C LEU A 217 -9.89 22.01 -0.15
N ALA A 218 -9.90 23.32 0.07
CA ALA A 218 -9.46 24.29 -0.93
C ALA A 218 -7.94 24.22 -1.18
N ASP A 219 -7.16 23.99 -0.11
CA ASP A 219 -5.69 23.87 -0.20
C ASP A 219 -5.29 22.54 -0.85
N LEU A 220 -6.02 21.44 -0.57
CA LEU A 220 -5.85 20.15 -1.24
C LEU A 220 -6.09 20.29 -2.75
N ASP A 221 -7.20 20.92 -3.14
CA ASP A 221 -7.56 21.11 -4.54
C ASP A 221 -6.51 21.99 -5.26
N ALA A 222 -6.08 23.06 -4.63
CA ALA A 222 -5.01 23.93 -5.16
C ALA A 222 -3.68 23.17 -5.26
N PHE A 223 -3.26 22.46 -4.22
CA PHE A 223 -2.03 21.69 -4.21
C PHE A 223 -1.97 20.67 -5.36
N VAL A 224 -3.06 19.92 -5.59
CA VAL A 224 -3.13 18.93 -6.67
C VAL A 224 -3.04 19.61 -8.02
N LYS A 225 -3.80 20.68 -8.27
CA LYS A 225 -3.80 21.41 -9.55
C LYS A 225 -2.45 22.07 -9.84
N ASP A 226 -1.86 22.71 -8.85
CA ASP A 226 -0.56 23.37 -8.98
C ASP A 226 0.55 22.33 -9.24
N SER A 227 0.51 21.18 -8.55
CA SER A 227 1.47 20.10 -8.78
C SER A 227 1.36 19.55 -10.21
N LEU A 228 0.16 19.33 -10.72
CA LEU A 228 -0.04 18.82 -12.08
C LEU A 228 0.34 19.85 -13.18
N ALA A 229 0.39 21.12 -12.84
CA ALA A 229 0.84 22.17 -13.75
C ALA A 229 2.37 22.26 -13.90
N ILE A 230 3.13 21.60 -12.99
CA ILE A 230 4.60 21.62 -13.03
C ILE A 230 5.10 20.77 -14.21
N SER A 231 5.91 21.38 -15.06
CA SER A 231 6.61 20.73 -16.18
C SER A 231 8.11 20.88 -16.01
N PHE A 232 8.85 19.79 -16.20
CA PHE A 232 10.31 19.85 -16.25
C PHE A 232 10.74 19.86 -17.71
N THR A 233 11.39 20.95 -18.15
CA THR A 233 12.06 20.99 -19.45
C THR A 233 13.33 20.14 -19.39
N ASN A 234 13.41 19.16 -20.28
CA ASN A 234 14.62 18.34 -20.49
C ASN A 234 15.75 19.17 -21.09
#